data_e061f0fb6971349a8e1f7f65eef9a13f
#
_entry.id   e061f0fb6971349a8e1f7f65eef9a13f
#
_cell.length_a   1.000
_cell.length_b   1.000
_cell.length_c   1.000
_cell.angle_alpha   90.00
_cell.angle_beta   90.00
_cell.angle_gamma   90.00
#
_symmetry.space_group_name_H-M   'P 1'
#
loop_
_entity.id
_entity.type
_entity.pdbx_description
1 polymer ?
#
loop_
_entity_poly.entity_id
_entity_poly.type
_entity_poly.pdbx_seq_one_letter_code
_entity_poly.pdbx_strand_id
1 'polypeptide(L)'
;MSMAALKKSVAPGLVVFLVALPLCLGIALASGAPPIAGIISGVVGGVIVGLLSNSNISVSGPAAGLAAIILGAITELGSFELLLTAGIIAGVLQVILGLLRSGTIANYFPSSVIEGMLAGIGLVILIKQLPLVFGVDALGDITSFASVQLGTVIITVISLAILLLWNKMKWTKKVSFLPAALIVVVVGILINQFWIATGSSLAIEPSRLVSIPMFDSLSDISSIFVFPDWTGFANPAVWMIGGTIAIVASIETLLCIEATDRLDPLKRHTDTNRELKVQGIGNILSSLIGGLPMTSVVVRSSANVNAGGLYKASAVIHGIFLLIAVISLPLVLNMIPLASLAAVLILVGYNLARPAILMHFWHKGYTQFIPFIITFIMVVVTDLLVGVLVGMGVSVLFLLIGNVRKAFSMHRQIKQEQVVYTLTLAEEVSFLNKTAIKNRLYQLPDNCHLAIDAKRMGYIHVDVLELIETFINEKAKEKNILITTTGFHKEVKVSGDQQNIILSHRKTI
;
A
#
# COMPACT_ATOMS: atom_id res chain seq x y z
N MET A 1 -9.69 13.88 -25.90
CA MET A 1 -9.76 14.96 -24.88
C MET A 1 -10.34 16.21 -25.50
N SER A 2 -11.36 16.85 -24.91
CA SER A 2 -11.89 18.11 -25.45
C SER A 2 -10.94 19.27 -25.11
N MET A 3 -10.90 20.30 -25.97
CA MET A 3 -10.08 21.51 -25.75
C MET A 3 -10.42 22.19 -24.40
N ALA A 4 -11.70 22.17 -24.01
CA ALA A 4 -12.15 22.71 -22.74
C ALA A 4 -11.60 21.93 -21.52
N ALA A 5 -11.53 20.59 -21.61
CA ALA A 5 -10.92 19.75 -20.58
C ALA A 5 -9.41 20.03 -20.47
N LEU A 6 -8.73 20.20 -21.59
CA LEU A 6 -7.31 20.50 -21.61
C LEU A 6 -7.02 21.84 -20.92
N LYS A 7 -7.73 22.92 -21.28
CA LYS A 7 -7.56 24.23 -20.64
C LYS A 7 -7.80 24.19 -19.11
N LYS A 8 -8.81 23.47 -18.65
CA LYS A 8 -9.10 23.31 -17.20
C LYS A 8 -8.05 22.46 -16.47
N SER A 9 -7.26 21.67 -17.18
CA SER A 9 -6.28 20.76 -16.59
C SER A 9 -4.86 21.34 -16.51
N VAL A 10 -4.59 22.50 -17.13
CA VAL A 10 -3.24 23.08 -17.11
C VAL A 10 -2.80 23.47 -15.70
N ALA A 11 -3.62 24.22 -14.97
CA ALA A 11 -3.28 24.65 -13.62
C ALA A 11 -3.14 23.46 -12.64
N PRO A 12 -4.09 22.48 -12.58
CA PRO A 12 -3.88 21.27 -11.79
C PRO A 12 -2.63 20.48 -12.21
N GLY A 13 -2.38 20.32 -13.50
CA GLY A 13 -1.19 19.63 -14.02
C GLY A 13 0.12 20.30 -13.60
N LEU A 14 0.15 21.63 -13.59
CA LEU A 14 1.30 22.39 -13.09
C LEU A 14 1.51 22.17 -11.58
N VAL A 15 0.46 22.22 -10.77
CA VAL A 15 0.55 21.97 -9.32
C VAL A 15 1.07 20.55 -9.07
N VAL A 16 0.55 19.55 -9.79
CA VAL A 16 1.03 18.16 -9.67
C VAL A 16 2.51 18.05 -10.06
N PHE A 17 2.93 18.70 -11.13
CA PHE A 17 4.34 18.76 -11.54
C PHE A 17 5.24 19.34 -10.43
N LEU A 18 4.84 20.45 -9.82
CA LEU A 18 5.61 21.11 -8.76
C LEU A 18 5.72 20.25 -7.48
N VAL A 19 4.73 19.41 -7.20
CA VAL A 19 4.78 18.40 -6.12
C VAL A 19 5.64 17.21 -6.53
N ALA A 20 5.48 16.76 -7.78
CA ALA A 20 6.06 15.52 -8.26
C ALA A 20 7.58 15.61 -8.48
N LEU A 21 8.08 16.76 -8.92
CA LEU A 21 9.51 16.94 -9.24
C LEU A 21 10.43 16.62 -8.04
N PRO A 22 10.26 17.22 -6.84
CA PRO A 22 11.07 16.86 -5.69
C PRO A 22 10.87 15.41 -5.24
N LEU A 23 9.64 14.89 -5.34
CA LEU A 23 9.33 13.51 -4.96
C LEU A 23 9.95 12.49 -5.91
N CYS A 24 9.98 12.74 -7.21
CA CYS A 24 10.63 11.88 -8.20
C CYS A 24 12.12 11.74 -7.90
N LEU A 25 12.80 12.88 -7.69
CA LEU A 25 14.22 12.93 -7.36
C LEU A 25 14.50 12.25 -6.02
N GLY A 26 13.74 12.62 -4.98
CA GLY A 26 13.93 12.07 -3.65
C GLY A 26 13.69 10.56 -3.56
N ILE A 27 12.64 10.03 -4.23
CA ILE A 27 12.36 8.59 -4.24
C ILE A 27 13.46 7.83 -4.99
N ALA A 28 13.97 8.35 -6.10
CA ALA A 28 15.08 7.73 -6.81
C ALA A 28 16.32 7.62 -5.91
N LEU A 29 16.67 8.68 -5.23
CA LEU A 29 17.78 8.68 -4.27
C LEU A 29 17.55 7.71 -3.11
N ALA A 30 16.36 7.70 -2.52
CA ALA A 30 16.00 6.76 -1.45
C ALA A 30 16.04 5.29 -1.91
N SER A 31 15.89 5.06 -3.22
CA SER A 31 15.97 3.76 -3.88
C SER A 31 17.40 3.37 -4.28
N GLY A 32 18.41 4.21 -4.03
CA GLY A 32 19.77 3.98 -4.50
C GLY A 32 19.94 4.05 -6.02
N ALA A 33 18.97 4.64 -6.72
CA ALA A 33 18.95 4.76 -8.18
C ALA A 33 19.39 6.17 -8.62
N PRO A 34 19.84 6.33 -9.88
CA PRO A 34 20.11 7.64 -10.43
C PRO A 34 18.89 8.56 -10.32
N PRO A 35 19.05 9.85 -9.94
CA PRO A 35 17.93 10.79 -9.77
C PRO A 35 17.04 10.90 -11.01
N ILE A 36 17.64 10.81 -12.20
CA ILE A 36 16.96 10.84 -13.49
C ILE A 36 15.95 9.70 -13.66
N ALA A 37 16.22 8.52 -13.11
CA ALA A 37 15.33 7.36 -13.18
C ALA A 37 13.96 7.64 -12.54
N GLY A 38 13.92 8.44 -11.48
CA GLY A 38 12.67 8.87 -10.86
C GLY A 38 11.88 9.83 -11.75
N ILE A 39 12.55 10.72 -12.48
CA ILE A 39 11.89 11.65 -13.42
C ILE A 39 11.36 10.88 -14.62
N ILE A 40 12.13 9.95 -15.20
CA ILE A 40 11.68 9.06 -16.30
C ILE A 40 10.39 8.33 -15.89
N SER A 41 10.39 7.72 -14.72
CA SER A 41 9.22 7.06 -14.16
C SER A 41 8.02 8.03 -14.00
N GLY A 42 8.25 9.25 -13.55
CA GLY A 42 7.23 10.29 -13.46
C GLY A 42 6.67 10.73 -14.83
N VAL A 43 7.53 10.84 -15.85
CA VAL A 43 7.14 11.15 -17.23
C VAL A 43 6.28 10.02 -17.81
N VAL A 44 6.74 8.78 -17.73
CA VAL A 44 6.00 7.61 -18.23
C VAL A 44 4.68 7.45 -17.48
N GLY A 45 4.68 7.58 -16.15
CA GLY A 45 3.48 7.53 -15.32
C GLY A 45 2.48 8.64 -15.64
N GLY A 46 2.96 9.87 -15.83
CA GLY A 46 2.11 11.00 -16.21
C GLY A 46 1.57 10.88 -17.63
N VAL A 47 2.43 10.64 -18.62
CA VAL A 47 2.03 10.63 -20.04
C VAL A 47 1.39 9.32 -20.43
N ILE A 48 2.11 8.20 -20.32
CA ILE A 48 1.64 6.90 -20.86
C ILE A 48 0.52 6.34 -19.98
N VAL A 49 0.76 6.20 -18.68
CA VAL A 49 -0.27 5.68 -17.77
C VAL A 49 -1.45 6.65 -17.69
N GLY A 50 -1.20 7.95 -17.61
CA GLY A 50 -2.26 8.99 -17.62
C GLY A 50 -3.15 8.96 -18.86
N LEU A 51 -2.64 8.61 -20.05
CA LEU A 51 -3.43 8.44 -21.27
C LEU A 51 -4.23 7.15 -21.28
N LEU A 52 -3.63 6.03 -20.89
CA LEU A 52 -4.20 4.68 -20.99
C LEU A 52 -5.14 4.33 -19.84
N SER A 53 -4.90 4.86 -18.63
CA SER A 53 -5.73 4.67 -17.44
C SER A 53 -7.18 5.14 -17.70
N ASN A 54 -8.14 4.50 -17.05
CA ASN A 54 -9.51 5.03 -17.00
C ASN A 54 -9.82 5.83 -15.73
N SER A 55 -8.89 5.93 -14.80
CA SER A 55 -8.98 6.92 -13.73
C SER A 55 -8.88 8.33 -14.30
N ASN A 56 -9.70 9.23 -13.81
CA ASN A 56 -9.72 10.61 -14.31
C ASN A 56 -8.84 11.55 -13.50
N ILE A 57 -8.46 11.16 -12.29
CA ILE A 57 -7.75 12.03 -11.34
C ILE A 57 -6.48 11.39 -10.77
N SER A 58 -6.28 10.09 -10.98
CA SER A 58 -5.08 9.38 -10.53
C SER A 58 -3.83 9.89 -11.26
N VAL A 59 -2.74 9.95 -10.52
CA VAL A 59 -1.41 10.29 -11.02
C VAL A 59 -0.45 9.20 -10.63
N SER A 60 0.22 8.60 -11.63
CA SER A 60 1.22 7.54 -11.43
C SER A 60 2.64 8.09 -11.51
N GLY A 61 3.57 7.36 -10.91
CA GLY A 61 4.99 7.68 -10.92
C GLY A 61 5.75 6.89 -9.85
N PRO A 62 7.03 7.18 -9.60
CA PRO A 62 7.80 6.46 -8.60
C PRO A 62 7.14 6.61 -7.22
N ALA A 63 7.03 5.50 -6.50
CA ALA A 63 6.30 5.41 -5.25
C ALA A 63 7.26 5.21 -4.07
N ALA A 64 6.99 5.91 -2.97
CA ALA A 64 7.77 5.78 -1.75
C ALA A 64 7.71 4.35 -1.18
N GLY A 65 6.58 3.66 -1.37
CA GLY A 65 6.40 2.27 -0.92
C GLY A 65 7.31 1.27 -1.61
N LEU A 66 7.73 1.54 -2.84
CA LEU A 66 8.67 0.68 -3.56
C LEU A 66 10.14 1.01 -3.27
N ALA A 67 10.46 2.18 -2.70
CA ALA A 67 11.84 2.64 -2.56
C ALA A 67 12.74 1.65 -1.81
N ALA A 68 12.25 1.09 -0.71
CA ALA A 68 13.01 0.13 0.09
C ALA A 68 13.26 -1.18 -0.67
N ILE A 69 12.26 -1.66 -1.44
CA ILE A 69 12.39 -2.87 -2.26
C ILE A 69 13.40 -2.65 -3.38
N ILE A 70 13.31 -1.50 -4.05
CA ILE A 70 14.21 -1.15 -5.16
C ILE A 70 15.65 -1.04 -4.65
N LEU A 71 15.86 -0.40 -3.49
CA LEU A 71 17.17 -0.32 -2.86
C LEU A 71 17.73 -1.71 -2.52
N GLY A 72 16.92 -2.58 -1.91
CA GLY A 72 17.29 -3.96 -1.64
C GLY A 72 17.64 -4.72 -2.92
N ALA A 73 16.82 -4.56 -3.95
CA ALA A 73 17.02 -5.19 -5.25
C ALA A 73 18.33 -4.76 -5.93
N ILE A 74 18.64 -3.45 -5.94
CA ILE A 74 19.90 -2.95 -6.49
C ILE A 74 21.09 -3.52 -5.70
N THR A 75 20.99 -3.59 -4.37
CA THR A 75 22.05 -4.11 -3.50
C THR A 75 22.25 -5.62 -3.73
N GLU A 76 21.18 -6.39 -3.86
CA GLU A 76 21.21 -7.85 -4.05
C GLU A 76 21.68 -8.22 -5.46
N LEU A 77 21.17 -7.53 -6.50
CA LEU A 77 21.53 -7.79 -7.89
C LEU A 77 22.89 -7.20 -8.28
N GLY A 78 23.39 -6.22 -7.53
CA GLY A 78 24.66 -5.56 -7.77
C GLY A 78 24.67 -4.53 -8.91
N SER A 79 23.55 -4.35 -9.66
CA SER A 79 23.46 -3.34 -10.73
C SER A 79 22.06 -2.79 -10.91
N PHE A 80 21.99 -1.54 -11.39
CA PHE A 80 20.74 -0.88 -11.73
C PHE A 80 20.11 -1.47 -13.00
N GLU A 81 20.92 -1.90 -13.95
CA GLU A 81 20.48 -2.50 -15.22
C GLU A 81 19.75 -3.81 -15.01
N LEU A 82 20.18 -4.64 -14.04
CA LEU A 82 19.49 -5.87 -13.64
C LEU A 82 18.15 -5.56 -12.94
N LEU A 83 18.09 -4.50 -12.13
CA LEU A 83 16.81 -4.02 -11.59
C LEU A 83 15.84 -3.62 -12.71
N LEU A 84 16.32 -2.97 -13.79
CA LEU A 84 15.46 -2.63 -14.91
C LEU A 84 14.87 -3.87 -15.57
N THR A 85 15.66 -4.95 -15.70
CA THR A 85 15.16 -6.25 -16.18
C THR A 85 14.09 -6.82 -15.24
N ALA A 86 14.31 -6.76 -13.92
CA ALA A 86 13.30 -7.14 -12.93
C ALA A 86 12.01 -6.29 -13.05
N GLY A 87 12.15 -4.98 -13.34
CA GLY A 87 11.04 -4.07 -13.58
C GLY A 87 10.21 -4.41 -14.82
N ILE A 88 10.86 -4.89 -15.90
CA ILE A 88 10.16 -5.42 -17.09
C ILE A 88 9.35 -6.66 -16.71
N ILE A 89 9.97 -7.62 -16.00
CA ILE A 89 9.29 -8.84 -15.53
C ILE A 89 8.09 -8.45 -14.66
N ALA A 90 8.28 -7.51 -13.73
CA ALA A 90 7.20 -7.03 -12.88
C ALA A 90 6.05 -6.45 -13.70
N GLY A 91 6.35 -5.63 -14.70
CA GLY A 91 5.33 -5.06 -15.59
C GLY A 91 4.57 -6.11 -16.38
N VAL A 92 5.27 -7.14 -16.93
CA VAL A 92 4.62 -8.26 -17.62
C VAL A 92 3.69 -9.03 -16.69
N LEU A 93 4.14 -9.34 -15.46
CA LEU A 93 3.32 -10.02 -14.46
C LEU A 93 2.09 -9.19 -14.07
N GLN A 94 2.22 -7.86 -13.95
CA GLN A 94 1.07 -6.98 -13.68
C GLN A 94 0.05 -6.99 -14.83
N VAL A 95 0.51 -6.99 -16.10
CA VAL A 95 -0.38 -7.15 -17.25
C VAL A 95 -1.13 -8.48 -17.18
N ILE A 96 -0.43 -9.57 -16.87
CA ILE A 96 -1.04 -10.90 -16.70
C ILE A 96 -2.07 -10.88 -15.57
N LEU A 97 -1.74 -10.33 -14.39
CA LEU A 97 -2.69 -10.18 -13.28
C LEU A 97 -3.93 -9.40 -13.70
N GLY A 98 -3.77 -8.31 -14.46
CA GLY A 98 -4.89 -7.54 -14.99
C GLY A 98 -5.74 -8.29 -16.01
N LEU A 99 -5.14 -9.19 -16.82
CA LEU A 99 -5.86 -10.09 -17.76
C LEU A 99 -6.61 -11.18 -17.02
N LEU A 100 -6.03 -11.75 -15.97
CA LEU A 100 -6.65 -12.76 -15.10
C LEU A 100 -7.73 -12.17 -14.18
N ARG A 101 -8.03 -10.86 -14.31
CA ARG A 101 -9.02 -10.14 -13.49
C ARG A 101 -8.71 -10.13 -11.99
N SER A 102 -7.43 -10.14 -11.65
CA SER A 102 -6.96 -10.14 -10.25
C SER A 102 -7.09 -8.80 -9.54
N GLY A 103 -7.63 -7.76 -10.19
CA GLY A 103 -7.81 -6.43 -9.59
C GLY A 103 -8.71 -6.40 -8.35
N THR A 104 -9.55 -7.43 -8.16
CA THR A 104 -10.39 -7.58 -6.97
C THR A 104 -9.64 -8.13 -5.76
N ILE A 105 -8.43 -8.68 -5.93
CA ILE A 105 -7.63 -9.29 -4.85
C ILE A 105 -7.33 -8.27 -3.75
N ALA A 106 -7.16 -7.00 -4.09
CA ALA A 106 -6.93 -5.95 -3.10
C ALA A 106 -8.02 -5.86 -2.03
N ASN A 107 -9.26 -6.19 -2.36
CA ASN A 107 -10.39 -6.18 -1.44
C ASN A 107 -10.28 -7.25 -0.33
N TYR A 108 -9.44 -8.25 -0.53
CA TYR A 108 -9.20 -9.32 0.46
C TYR A 108 -8.06 -9.01 1.43
N PHE A 109 -7.33 -7.93 1.21
CA PHE A 109 -6.28 -7.50 2.14
C PHE A 109 -6.90 -6.79 3.35
N PRO A 110 -6.65 -7.27 4.58
CA PRO A 110 -7.12 -6.59 5.78
C PRO A 110 -6.49 -5.20 5.91
N SER A 111 -7.29 -4.20 6.24
CA SER A 111 -6.81 -2.83 6.42
C SER A 111 -5.68 -2.70 7.45
N SER A 112 -5.67 -3.56 8.48
CA SER A 112 -4.61 -3.62 9.48
C SER A 112 -3.25 -4.01 8.90
N VAL A 113 -3.23 -4.96 7.96
CA VAL A 113 -1.99 -5.39 7.28
C VAL A 113 -1.48 -4.29 6.36
N ILE A 114 -2.39 -3.66 5.60
CA ILE A 114 -2.06 -2.56 4.68
C ILE A 114 -1.46 -1.36 5.43
N GLU A 115 -2.13 -0.92 6.48
CA GLU A 115 -1.66 0.23 7.27
C GLU A 115 -0.38 -0.11 8.07
N GLY A 116 -0.23 -1.36 8.52
CA GLY A 116 1.01 -1.85 9.13
C GLY A 116 2.18 -1.84 8.16
N MET A 117 1.94 -2.27 6.92
CA MET A 117 2.90 -2.20 5.81
C MET A 117 3.31 -0.75 5.52
N LEU A 118 2.35 0.15 5.32
CA LEU A 118 2.64 1.56 5.04
C LEU A 118 3.40 2.23 6.17
N ALA A 119 3.05 1.94 7.43
CA ALA A 119 3.76 2.46 8.59
C ALA A 119 5.20 1.93 8.67
N GLY A 120 5.42 0.64 8.38
CA GLY A 120 6.75 0.03 8.29
C GLY A 120 7.61 0.69 7.22
N ILE A 121 7.06 0.85 6.00
CA ILE A 121 7.73 1.58 4.91
C ILE A 121 8.07 3.02 5.36
N GLY A 122 7.13 3.70 6.00
CA GLY A 122 7.36 5.07 6.51
C GLY A 122 8.55 5.15 7.44
N LEU A 123 8.68 4.21 8.39
CA LEU A 123 9.82 4.15 9.31
C LEU A 123 11.13 3.82 8.60
N VAL A 124 11.11 2.87 7.65
CA VAL A 124 12.31 2.54 6.85
C VAL A 124 12.78 3.76 6.07
N ILE A 125 11.88 4.52 5.43
CA ILE A 125 12.21 5.77 4.73
C ILE A 125 12.86 6.76 5.71
N LEU A 126 12.27 6.99 6.89
CA LEU A 126 12.83 7.90 7.90
C LEU A 126 14.27 7.54 8.25
N ILE A 127 14.53 6.26 8.56
CA ILE A 127 15.86 5.79 8.93
C ILE A 127 16.87 5.98 7.77
N LYS A 128 16.46 5.68 6.54
CA LYS A 128 17.32 5.78 5.35
C LYS A 128 17.64 7.22 4.94
N GLN A 129 16.86 8.22 5.38
CA GLN A 129 17.15 9.63 5.11
C GLN A 129 18.11 10.26 6.13
N LEU A 130 18.32 9.65 7.30
CA LEU A 130 19.17 10.22 8.35
C LEU A 130 20.62 10.49 7.90
N PRO A 131 21.31 9.62 7.14
CA PRO A 131 22.65 9.94 6.63
C PRO A 131 22.69 11.23 5.83
N LEU A 132 21.72 11.44 4.94
CA LEU A 132 21.64 12.65 4.10
C LEU A 132 21.39 13.92 4.93
N VAL A 133 20.65 13.81 6.06
CA VAL A 133 20.46 14.92 7.01
C VAL A 133 21.77 15.35 7.62
N PHE A 134 22.62 14.39 8.01
CA PHE A 134 23.89 14.67 8.65
C PHE A 134 25.05 14.89 7.66
N GLY A 135 24.80 14.70 6.36
CA GLY A 135 25.82 14.85 5.31
C GLY A 135 26.88 13.75 5.33
N VAL A 136 26.52 12.54 5.75
CA VAL A 136 27.38 11.36 5.80
C VAL A 136 26.89 10.29 4.82
N ASP A 137 27.70 9.27 4.51
CA ASP A 137 27.30 8.19 3.62
C ASP A 137 26.51 7.11 4.36
N ALA A 138 26.89 6.80 5.60
CA ALA A 138 26.16 5.88 6.46
C ALA A 138 26.07 6.43 7.91
N LEU A 139 25.04 5.98 8.67
CA LEU A 139 24.90 6.38 10.08
C LEU A 139 26.09 5.97 10.94
N GLY A 140 26.77 4.86 10.58
CA GLY A 140 27.97 4.39 11.27
C GLY A 140 29.18 5.32 11.14
N ASP A 141 29.17 6.23 10.16
CA ASP A 141 30.25 7.18 9.91
C ASP A 141 30.21 8.39 10.88
N ILE A 142 29.11 8.51 11.66
CA ILE A 142 28.98 9.52 12.71
C ILE A 142 29.78 9.08 13.93
N THR A 143 31.11 9.20 13.86
CA THR A 143 32.02 8.88 14.96
C THR A 143 32.25 10.05 15.89
N SER A 144 32.05 11.28 15.40
CA SER A 144 32.19 12.53 16.15
C SER A 144 31.32 13.63 15.55
N PHE A 145 31.13 14.72 16.29
CA PHE A 145 30.46 15.93 15.74
C PHE A 145 31.21 16.54 14.55
N ALA A 146 32.50 16.29 14.43
CA ALA A 146 33.30 16.79 13.31
C ALA A 146 32.99 16.08 11.97
N SER A 147 32.43 14.87 11.98
CA SER A 147 31.99 14.17 10.77
C SER A 147 30.68 14.68 10.20
N VAL A 148 29.91 15.47 10.97
CA VAL A 148 28.61 16.01 10.58
C VAL A 148 28.79 17.30 9.78
N GLN A 149 28.20 17.36 8.59
CA GLN A 149 28.20 18.60 7.78
C GLN A 149 27.11 19.55 8.28
N LEU A 150 27.49 20.61 8.99
CA LEU A 150 26.54 21.59 9.56
C LEU A 150 25.64 22.23 8.50
N GLY A 151 26.15 22.48 7.30
CA GLY A 151 25.36 23.04 6.21
C GLY A 151 24.16 22.18 5.81
N THR A 152 24.34 20.85 5.72
CA THR A 152 23.25 19.91 5.42
C THR A 152 22.21 19.87 6.53
N VAL A 153 22.65 19.90 7.79
CA VAL A 153 21.75 19.91 8.95
C VAL A 153 20.92 21.18 8.96
N ILE A 154 21.53 22.35 8.76
CA ILE A 154 20.83 23.64 8.74
C ILE A 154 19.78 23.67 7.64
N ILE A 155 20.15 23.26 6.40
CA ILE A 155 19.18 23.20 5.29
C ILE A 155 18.05 22.22 5.62
N THR A 156 18.33 21.06 6.21
CA THR A 156 17.29 20.09 6.58
C THR A 156 16.34 20.65 7.64
N VAL A 157 16.86 21.29 8.68
CA VAL A 157 16.04 21.90 9.76
C VAL A 157 15.15 23.02 9.19
N ILE A 158 15.70 23.92 8.37
CA ILE A 158 14.92 24.97 7.71
C ILE A 158 13.85 24.36 6.81
N SER A 159 14.20 23.35 6.03
CA SER A 159 13.28 22.62 5.15
C SER A 159 12.13 21.99 5.92
N LEU A 160 12.41 21.28 7.01
CA LEU A 160 11.39 20.70 7.88
C LEU A 160 10.52 21.77 8.53
N ALA A 161 11.11 22.88 8.99
CA ALA A 161 10.34 23.99 9.54
C ALA A 161 9.36 24.58 8.51
N ILE A 162 9.81 24.79 7.26
CA ILE A 162 8.95 25.24 6.17
C ILE A 162 7.83 24.24 5.93
N LEU A 163 8.13 22.95 5.78
CA LEU A 163 7.14 21.90 5.52
C LEU A 163 6.06 21.82 6.61
N LEU A 164 6.43 21.93 7.87
CA LEU A 164 5.51 21.84 9.00
C LEU A 164 4.68 23.11 9.21
N LEU A 165 5.26 24.29 8.94
CA LEU A 165 4.61 25.57 9.17
C LEU A 165 3.79 26.04 7.97
N TRP A 166 4.16 25.67 6.72
CA TRP A 166 3.51 26.14 5.51
C TRP A 166 2.00 26.02 5.56
N ASN A 167 1.48 24.85 5.92
CA ASN A 167 0.05 24.60 5.97
C ASN A 167 -0.67 25.28 7.15
N LYS A 168 0.07 25.77 8.16
CA LYS A 168 -0.49 26.44 9.35
C LYS A 168 -0.60 27.95 9.18
N MET A 169 0.16 28.55 8.28
CA MET A 169 0.21 30.01 8.08
C MET A 169 -1.00 30.48 7.25
N LYS A 170 -1.70 31.53 7.72
CA LYS A 170 -2.93 32.03 7.05
C LYS A 170 -2.68 32.63 5.67
N TRP A 171 -1.51 33.25 5.45
CA TRP A 171 -1.17 33.88 4.16
C TRP A 171 -0.80 32.86 3.07
N THR A 172 -0.28 31.69 3.41
CA THR A 172 0.04 30.62 2.45
C THR A 172 -1.21 30.04 1.81
N LYS A 173 -2.37 30.12 2.48
CA LYS A 173 -3.67 29.75 1.90
C LYS A 173 -4.03 30.59 0.67
N LYS A 174 -3.52 31.81 0.56
CA LYS A 174 -3.71 32.67 -0.63
C LYS A 174 -2.82 32.23 -1.81
N VAL A 175 -1.75 31.47 -1.53
CA VAL A 175 -0.77 30.97 -2.50
C VAL A 175 -0.82 29.44 -2.57
N SER A 176 -2.04 28.88 -2.47
CA SER A 176 -2.28 27.44 -2.37
C SER A 176 -1.80 26.63 -3.59
N PHE A 177 -1.48 27.30 -4.71
CA PHE A 177 -0.91 26.65 -5.90
C PHE A 177 0.58 26.31 -5.74
N LEU A 178 1.31 26.89 -4.76
CA LEU A 178 2.71 26.60 -4.48
C LEU A 178 2.84 25.51 -3.41
N PRO A 179 3.27 24.29 -3.75
CA PRO A 179 3.46 23.23 -2.76
C PRO A 179 4.69 23.52 -1.89
N ALA A 180 4.60 23.18 -0.61
CA ALA A 180 5.68 23.37 0.36
C ALA A 180 6.98 22.66 -0.07
N ALA A 181 6.89 21.50 -0.71
CA ALA A 181 8.04 20.76 -1.20
C ALA A 181 8.86 21.55 -2.24
N LEU A 182 8.19 22.27 -3.14
CA LEU A 182 8.89 23.15 -4.09
C LEU A 182 9.60 24.31 -3.39
N ILE A 183 8.91 24.96 -2.44
CA ILE A 183 9.49 26.09 -1.68
C ILE A 183 10.75 25.64 -0.94
N VAL A 184 10.72 24.45 -0.34
CA VAL A 184 11.88 23.86 0.35
C VAL A 184 13.06 23.69 -0.60
N VAL A 185 12.82 23.18 -1.81
CA VAL A 185 13.87 23.02 -2.82
C VAL A 185 14.45 24.37 -3.23
N VAL A 186 13.59 25.35 -3.56
CA VAL A 186 14.04 26.70 -3.95
C VAL A 186 14.82 27.37 -2.82
N VAL A 187 14.32 27.33 -1.58
CA VAL A 187 15.01 27.91 -0.41
C VAL A 187 16.35 27.22 -0.17
N GLY A 188 16.41 25.88 -0.30
CA GLY A 188 17.64 25.12 -0.16
C GLY A 188 18.70 25.51 -1.18
N ILE A 189 18.29 25.67 -2.47
CA ILE A 189 19.17 26.19 -3.53
C ILE A 189 19.68 27.58 -3.17
N LEU A 190 18.80 28.52 -2.83
CA LEU A 190 19.17 29.90 -2.53
C LEU A 190 20.15 30.00 -1.34
N ILE A 191 19.91 29.25 -0.27
CA ILE A 191 20.81 29.22 0.91
C ILE A 191 22.18 28.69 0.49
N ASN A 192 22.24 27.58 -0.23
CA ASN A 192 23.51 26.98 -0.64
C ASN A 192 24.29 27.91 -1.60
N GLN A 193 23.61 28.53 -2.58
CA GLN A 193 24.23 29.49 -3.48
C GLN A 193 24.75 30.74 -2.77
N PHE A 194 24.02 31.21 -1.75
CA PHE A 194 24.49 32.28 -0.88
C PHE A 194 25.77 31.89 -0.12
N TRP A 195 25.85 30.69 0.42
CA TRP A 195 27.06 30.21 1.11
C TRP A 195 28.25 30.04 0.16
N ILE A 196 28.01 29.54 -1.07
CA ILE A 196 29.06 29.46 -2.09
C ILE A 196 29.56 30.87 -2.46
N ALA A 197 28.67 31.83 -2.68
CA ALA A 197 29.03 33.19 -3.07
C ALA A 197 29.79 33.94 -1.95
N THR A 198 29.54 33.61 -0.67
CA THR A 198 30.23 34.22 0.47
C THR A 198 31.49 33.46 0.91
N GLY A 199 31.82 32.35 0.25
CA GLY A 199 32.97 31.50 0.64
C GLY A 199 32.81 30.86 2.02
N SER A 200 31.56 30.62 2.46
CA SER A 200 31.25 30.07 3.76
C SER A 200 31.64 28.57 3.83
N SER A 201 32.18 28.15 4.96
CA SER A 201 32.45 26.74 5.25
C SER A 201 31.19 25.89 5.39
N LEU A 202 30.00 26.49 5.38
CA LEU A 202 28.70 25.81 5.37
C LEU A 202 28.24 25.40 3.97
N ALA A 203 28.94 25.84 2.90
CA ALA A 203 28.60 25.47 1.53
C ALA A 203 28.62 23.94 1.37
N ILE A 204 27.56 23.41 0.76
CA ILE A 204 27.40 21.97 0.54
C ILE A 204 28.30 21.54 -0.63
N GLU A 205 29.02 20.45 -0.43
CA GLU A 205 29.86 19.85 -1.46
C GLU A 205 29.05 19.40 -2.67
N PRO A 206 29.63 19.46 -3.90
CA PRO A 206 28.96 19.01 -5.13
C PRO A 206 28.47 17.57 -5.07
N SER A 207 29.15 16.67 -4.34
CA SER A 207 28.78 15.28 -4.11
C SER A 207 27.44 15.12 -3.35
N ARG A 208 27.00 16.16 -2.63
CA ARG A 208 25.75 16.20 -1.87
C ARG A 208 24.64 17.01 -2.55
N LEU A 209 24.83 17.31 -3.82
CA LEU A 209 23.81 17.89 -4.70
C LEU A 209 23.22 16.81 -5.61
N VAL A 210 22.07 17.10 -6.21
CA VAL A 210 21.50 16.26 -7.26
C VAL A 210 22.43 16.25 -8.45
N SER A 211 22.66 15.07 -9.03
CA SER A 211 23.48 14.89 -10.23
C SER A 211 22.62 14.31 -11.36
N ILE A 212 22.29 15.16 -12.32
CA ILE A 212 21.58 14.80 -13.56
C ILE A 212 22.54 15.13 -14.72
N PRO A 213 22.62 14.27 -15.74
CA PRO A 213 23.42 14.55 -16.94
C PRO A 213 23.06 15.92 -17.54
N MET A 214 24.06 16.71 -17.89
CA MET A 214 23.88 17.95 -18.63
C MET A 214 24.01 17.67 -20.13
N PHE A 215 23.28 18.40 -20.95
CA PHE A 215 23.22 18.22 -22.39
C PHE A 215 23.70 19.46 -23.08
N ASP A 216 24.76 19.34 -23.85
CA ASP A 216 25.25 20.41 -24.71
C ASP A 216 24.63 20.32 -26.11
N SER A 217 24.09 19.14 -26.47
CA SER A 217 23.45 18.87 -27.76
C SER A 217 22.28 17.91 -27.66
N LEU A 218 21.41 17.90 -28.68
CA LEU A 218 20.28 16.95 -28.76
C LEU A 218 20.75 15.50 -28.89
N SER A 219 21.98 15.26 -29.37
CA SER A 219 22.58 13.91 -29.42
C SER A 219 22.86 13.34 -28.01
N ASP A 220 23.12 14.22 -27.04
CA ASP A 220 23.45 13.79 -25.67
C ASP A 220 22.23 13.32 -24.87
N ILE A 221 21.03 13.58 -25.38
CA ILE A 221 19.78 13.10 -24.75
C ILE A 221 19.76 11.57 -24.68
N SER A 222 20.45 10.89 -25.60
CA SER A 222 20.58 9.42 -25.53
C SER A 222 21.32 8.93 -24.28
N SER A 223 22.18 9.73 -23.67
CA SER A 223 22.93 9.42 -22.46
C SER A 223 22.05 9.41 -21.18
N ILE A 224 20.82 9.93 -21.25
CA ILE A 224 19.81 9.85 -20.16
C ILE A 224 19.36 8.41 -19.96
N PHE A 225 19.28 7.64 -21.05
CA PHE A 225 18.66 6.34 -21.05
C PHE A 225 19.66 5.27 -20.60
N VAL A 226 19.31 4.61 -19.50
CA VAL A 226 19.98 3.39 -19.08
C VAL A 226 19.09 2.23 -19.55
N PHE A 227 19.70 1.27 -20.23
CA PHE A 227 18.95 0.12 -20.75
C PHE A 227 19.08 -1.09 -19.84
N PRO A 228 18.07 -1.96 -19.81
CA PRO A 228 18.11 -3.19 -19.00
C PRO A 228 19.21 -4.14 -19.50
N ASP A 229 19.83 -4.84 -18.56
CA ASP A 229 20.70 -5.95 -18.89
C ASP A 229 19.90 -7.20 -19.22
N TRP A 230 19.84 -7.54 -20.51
CA TRP A 230 19.07 -8.68 -21.02
C TRP A 230 19.56 -10.04 -20.52
N THR A 231 20.82 -10.12 -20.05
CA THR A 231 21.35 -11.35 -19.45
C THR A 231 20.66 -11.68 -18.13
N GLY A 232 20.05 -10.67 -17.50
CA GLY A 232 19.25 -10.80 -16.29
C GLY A 232 18.07 -11.78 -16.40
N PHE A 233 17.53 -12.01 -17.60
CA PHE A 233 16.47 -13.02 -17.79
C PHE A 233 16.92 -14.47 -17.49
N ALA A 234 18.21 -14.74 -17.53
CA ALA A 234 18.77 -16.04 -17.12
C ALA A 234 19.01 -16.16 -15.61
N ASN A 235 18.92 -15.05 -14.86
CA ASN A 235 19.18 -15.01 -13.42
C ASN A 235 17.90 -15.22 -12.60
N PRO A 236 17.75 -16.33 -11.82
CA PRO A 236 16.58 -16.59 -10.99
C PRO A 236 16.28 -15.47 -9.97
N ALA A 237 17.30 -14.79 -9.43
CA ALA A 237 17.11 -13.70 -8.48
C ALA A 237 16.36 -12.53 -9.13
N VAL A 238 16.63 -12.21 -10.40
CA VAL A 238 15.91 -11.17 -11.15
C VAL A 238 14.41 -11.48 -11.28
N TRP A 239 14.05 -12.76 -11.49
CA TRP A 239 12.66 -13.20 -11.53
C TRP A 239 11.98 -13.10 -10.17
N MET A 240 12.67 -13.49 -9.10
CA MET A 240 12.15 -13.39 -7.73
C MET A 240 11.88 -11.92 -7.36
N ILE A 241 12.83 -11.04 -7.62
CA ILE A 241 12.69 -9.60 -7.38
C ILE A 241 11.59 -9.00 -8.28
N GLY A 242 11.54 -9.38 -9.56
CA GLY A 242 10.48 -8.97 -10.48
C GLY A 242 9.10 -9.39 -9.98
N GLY A 243 8.95 -10.62 -9.47
CA GLY A 243 7.73 -11.12 -8.84
C GLY A 243 7.34 -10.31 -7.59
N THR A 244 8.31 -10.01 -6.73
CA THR A 244 8.10 -9.19 -5.53
C THR A 244 7.62 -7.79 -5.89
N ILE A 245 8.30 -7.12 -6.84
CA ILE A 245 7.91 -5.80 -7.34
C ILE A 245 6.50 -5.87 -7.95
N ALA A 246 6.18 -6.90 -8.74
CA ALA A 246 4.85 -7.05 -9.36
C ALA A 246 3.74 -7.11 -8.31
N ILE A 247 3.91 -7.94 -7.28
CA ILE A 247 2.91 -8.11 -6.21
C ILE A 247 2.73 -6.80 -5.46
N VAL A 248 3.82 -6.21 -4.98
CA VAL A 248 3.76 -5.01 -4.14
C VAL A 248 3.25 -3.81 -4.93
N ALA A 249 3.76 -3.58 -6.14
CA ALA A 249 3.29 -2.49 -6.99
C ALA A 249 1.81 -2.65 -7.38
N SER A 250 1.33 -3.89 -7.57
CA SER A 250 -0.09 -4.15 -7.83
C SER A 250 -0.94 -3.80 -6.62
N ILE A 251 -0.57 -4.27 -5.42
CA ILE A 251 -1.29 -3.97 -4.18
C ILE A 251 -1.31 -2.45 -3.95
N GLU A 252 -0.15 -1.80 -4.01
CA GLU A 252 -0.04 -0.35 -3.79
C GLU A 252 -0.87 0.43 -4.80
N THR A 253 -0.82 0.06 -6.08
CA THR A 253 -1.65 0.68 -7.13
C THR A 253 -3.14 0.55 -6.82
N LEU A 254 -3.62 -0.66 -6.51
CA LEU A 254 -5.05 -0.91 -6.28
C LEU A 254 -5.56 -0.14 -5.06
N LEU A 255 -4.78 -0.10 -3.98
CA LEU A 255 -5.12 0.67 -2.78
C LEU A 255 -5.12 2.18 -3.03
N CYS A 256 -4.12 2.66 -3.78
CA CYS A 256 -4.06 4.07 -4.17
C CYS A 256 -5.23 4.47 -5.07
N ILE A 257 -5.66 3.61 -5.98
CA ILE A 257 -6.83 3.84 -6.84
C ILE A 257 -8.11 3.89 -6.00
N GLU A 258 -8.31 2.95 -5.08
CA GLU A 258 -9.47 2.97 -4.18
C GLU A 258 -9.51 4.25 -3.34
N ALA A 259 -8.37 4.65 -2.77
CA ALA A 259 -8.27 5.90 -2.02
C ALA A 259 -8.53 7.14 -2.91
N THR A 260 -8.03 7.12 -4.15
CA THR A 260 -8.20 8.21 -5.13
C THR A 260 -9.66 8.33 -5.58
N ASP A 261 -10.33 7.21 -5.86
CA ASP A 261 -11.75 7.21 -6.24
C ASP A 261 -12.66 7.79 -5.13
N ARG A 262 -12.28 7.58 -3.85
CA ARG A 262 -12.98 8.23 -2.72
C ARG A 262 -12.82 9.75 -2.71
N LEU A 263 -11.68 10.25 -3.23
CA LEU A 263 -11.40 11.70 -3.35
C LEU A 263 -12.05 12.31 -4.58
N ASP A 264 -12.51 11.54 -5.57
CA ASP A 264 -13.11 12.06 -6.79
C ASP A 264 -14.40 12.85 -6.47
N PRO A 265 -14.45 14.16 -6.78
CA PRO A 265 -15.67 14.94 -6.58
C PRO A 265 -16.89 14.40 -7.33
N LEU A 266 -16.66 13.72 -8.46
CA LEU A 266 -17.70 13.12 -9.29
C LEU A 266 -18.00 11.66 -8.94
N LYS A 267 -17.33 11.09 -7.90
CA LYS A 267 -17.54 9.73 -7.41
C LYS A 267 -17.48 8.65 -8.49
N ARG A 268 -16.59 8.82 -9.47
CA ARG A 268 -16.35 7.84 -10.53
C ARG A 268 -15.53 6.67 -9.99
N HIS A 269 -15.78 5.49 -10.50
CA HIS A 269 -15.04 4.28 -10.15
C HIS A 269 -14.07 3.90 -11.27
N THR A 270 -12.88 3.51 -10.88
CA THR A 270 -11.81 3.06 -11.77
C THR A 270 -11.86 1.54 -11.92
N ASP A 271 -11.80 1.04 -13.15
CA ASP A 271 -11.64 -0.39 -13.41
C ASP A 271 -10.24 -0.84 -12.98
N THR A 272 -10.18 -1.56 -11.86
CA THR A 272 -8.95 -2.05 -11.24
C THR A 272 -8.17 -3.01 -12.14
N ASN A 273 -8.85 -3.84 -12.95
CA ASN A 273 -8.20 -4.76 -13.87
C ASN A 273 -7.55 -4.02 -15.03
N ARG A 274 -8.21 -2.97 -15.54
CA ARG A 274 -7.62 -2.11 -16.56
C ARG A 274 -6.44 -1.35 -15.98
N GLU A 275 -6.53 -0.88 -14.76
CA GLU A 275 -5.46 -0.14 -14.11
C GLU A 275 -4.21 -1.00 -13.93
N LEU A 276 -4.33 -2.26 -13.49
CA LEU A 276 -3.21 -3.20 -13.41
C LEU A 276 -2.51 -3.39 -14.76
N LYS A 277 -3.27 -3.56 -15.85
CA LYS A 277 -2.70 -3.69 -17.21
C LYS A 277 -1.94 -2.43 -17.61
N VAL A 278 -2.51 -1.28 -17.36
CA VAL A 278 -1.92 0.01 -17.73
C VAL A 278 -0.66 0.30 -16.90
N GLN A 279 -0.69 0.02 -15.59
CA GLN A 279 0.50 0.14 -14.74
C GLN A 279 1.59 -0.83 -15.17
N GLY A 280 1.23 -2.08 -15.54
CA GLY A 280 2.19 -3.04 -16.08
C GLY A 280 2.86 -2.54 -17.37
N ILE A 281 2.08 -1.99 -18.31
CA ILE A 281 2.63 -1.36 -19.54
C ILE A 281 3.54 -0.18 -19.15
N GLY A 282 3.13 0.65 -18.21
CA GLY A 282 3.94 1.75 -17.70
C GLY A 282 5.26 1.28 -17.11
N ASN A 283 5.25 0.20 -16.32
CA ASN A 283 6.45 -0.38 -15.72
C ASN A 283 7.39 -0.99 -16.75
N ILE A 284 6.86 -1.68 -17.76
CA ILE A 284 7.67 -2.17 -18.88
C ILE A 284 8.37 -1.00 -19.59
N LEU A 285 7.61 0.02 -19.99
CA LEU A 285 8.16 1.16 -20.74
C LEU A 285 9.14 1.98 -19.90
N SER A 286 8.83 2.19 -18.61
CA SER A 286 9.74 2.88 -17.68
C SER A 286 11.07 2.16 -17.58
N SER A 287 11.03 0.86 -17.30
CA SER A 287 12.23 0.05 -17.13
C SER A 287 13.03 -0.11 -18.42
N LEU A 288 12.39 -0.11 -19.59
CA LEU A 288 13.08 -0.16 -20.89
C LEU A 288 13.95 1.07 -21.15
N ILE A 289 13.64 2.22 -20.57
CA ILE A 289 14.34 3.48 -20.81
C ILE A 289 15.06 4.03 -19.57
N GLY A 290 15.28 3.17 -18.55
CA GLY A 290 16.04 3.53 -17.35
C GLY A 290 15.23 4.19 -16.24
N GLY A 291 13.90 4.09 -16.26
CA GLY A 291 13.04 4.59 -15.19
C GLY A 291 12.74 3.55 -14.13
N LEU A 292 12.43 4.01 -12.92
CA LEU A 292 12.03 3.15 -11.81
C LEU A 292 10.68 2.48 -12.05
N PRO A 293 10.43 1.33 -11.43
CA PRO A 293 9.07 0.81 -11.25
C PRO A 293 8.17 1.83 -10.56
N MET A 294 6.93 1.92 -11.03
CA MET A 294 5.97 2.93 -10.60
C MET A 294 4.65 2.32 -10.14
N THR A 295 3.88 3.13 -9.40
CA THR A 295 2.50 2.84 -9.00
C THR A 295 1.62 4.08 -9.15
N SER A 296 0.32 3.95 -8.96
CA SER A 296 -0.54 5.10 -8.66
C SER A 296 -0.17 5.68 -7.30
N VAL A 297 -0.16 7.01 -7.16
CA VAL A 297 0.33 7.70 -5.94
C VAL A 297 -0.74 8.62 -5.37
N VAL A 298 -1.24 8.31 -4.16
CA VAL A 298 -2.32 9.08 -3.49
C VAL A 298 -1.93 10.55 -3.29
N VAL A 299 -0.68 10.83 -2.87
CA VAL A 299 -0.22 12.20 -2.58
C VAL A 299 -0.33 13.10 -3.82
N ARG A 300 0.09 12.61 -5.00
CA ARG A 300 -0.01 13.35 -6.27
C ARG A 300 -1.45 13.45 -6.74
N SER A 301 -2.23 12.38 -6.61
CA SER A 301 -3.66 12.34 -6.96
C SER A 301 -4.47 13.30 -6.09
N SER A 302 -4.18 13.37 -4.78
CA SER A 302 -4.79 14.33 -3.86
C SER A 302 -4.42 15.77 -4.22
N ALA A 303 -3.15 16.04 -4.57
CA ALA A 303 -2.70 17.36 -5.03
C ALA A 303 -3.44 17.77 -6.32
N ASN A 304 -3.66 16.82 -7.24
CA ASN A 304 -4.45 17.03 -8.45
C ASN A 304 -5.89 17.45 -8.14
N VAL A 305 -6.58 16.69 -7.28
CA VAL A 305 -7.97 17.00 -6.88
C VAL A 305 -8.05 18.35 -6.15
N ASN A 306 -7.16 18.60 -5.21
CA ASN A 306 -7.11 19.84 -4.45
C ASN A 306 -6.85 21.08 -5.32
N ALA A 307 -6.15 20.89 -6.43
CA ALA A 307 -5.93 21.93 -7.46
C ALA A 307 -7.10 22.06 -8.45
N GLY A 308 -8.19 21.30 -8.27
CA GLY A 308 -9.36 21.30 -9.14
C GLY A 308 -9.24 20.40 -10.37
N GLY A 309 -8.36 19.41 -10.35
CA GLY A 309 -8.19 18.40 -11.41
C GLY A 309 -9.37 17.45 -11.46
N LEU A 310 -10.08 17.43 -12.60
CA LEU A 310 -11.25 16.59 -12.85
C LEU A 310 -11.05 15.62 -14.02
N TYR A 311 -9.97 15.80 -14.77
CA TYR A 311 -9.72 15.09 -16.02
C TYR A 311 -8.31 14.51 -16.02
N LYS A 312 -8.13 13.34 -16.62
CA LYS A 312 -6.82 12.70 -16.79
C LYS A 312 -5.77 13.56 -17.55
N ALA A 313 -6.25 14.62 -18.24
CA ALA A 313 -5.38 15.60 -18.86
C ALA A 313 -4.38 16.25 -17.90
N SER A 314 -4.72 16.42 -16.63
CA SER A 314 -3.79 16.98 -15.63
C SER A 314 -2.59 16.08 -15.37
N ALA A 315 -2.80 14.75 -15.33
CA ALA A 315 -1.70 13.78 -15.21
C ALA A 315 -0.78 13.82 -16.45
N VAL A 316 -1.37 13.93 -17.66
CA VAL A 316 -0.58 14.04 -18.90
C VAL A 316 0.24 15.33 -18.94
N ILE A 317 -0.38 16.45 -18.60
CA ILE A 317 0.30 17.77 -18.56
C ILE A 317 1.44 17.75 -17.54
N HIS A 318 1.23 17.17 -16.36
CA HIS A 318 2.26 16.98 -15.35
C HIS A 318 3.47 16.21 -15.90
N GLY A 319 3.24 15.09 -16.61
CA GLY A 319 4.31 14.29 -17.23
C GLY A 319 5.07 15.07 -18.29
N ILE A 320 4.35 15.88 -19.12
CA ILE A 320 4.98 16.76 -20.11
C ILE A 320 5.84 17.83 -19.42
N PHE A 321 5.37 18.44 -18.33
CA PHE A 321 6.17 19.42 -17.59
C PHE A 321 7.42 18.79 -16.96
N LEU A 322 7.35 17.55 -16.47
CA LEU A 322 8.54 16.83 -15.99
C LEU A 322 9.56 16.61 -17.12
N LEU A 323 9.08 16.22 -18.32
CA LEU A 323 9.94 16.04 -19.47
C LEU A 323 10.61 17.37 -19.90
N ILE A 324 9.84 18.44 -19.96
CA ILE A 324 10.37 19.76 -20.27
C ILE A 324 11.39 20.20 -19.23
N ALA A 325 11.11 20.00 -17.94
CA ALA A 325 12.00 20.43 -16.87
C ALA A 325 13.36 19.70 -16.91
N VAL A 326 13.38 18.40 -17.21
CA VAL A 326 14.64 17.64 -17.25
C VAL A 326 15.49 18.04 -18.47
N ILE A 327 14.86 18.40 -19.59
CA ILE A 327 15.57 18.79 -20.80
C ILE A 327 16.03 20.25 -20.70
N SER A 328 15.19 21.14 -20.14
CA SER A 328 15.45 22.60 -20.21
C SER A 328 16.13 23.16 -18.97
N LEU A 329 16.07 22.48 -17.82
CA LEU A 329 16.53 23.00 -16.53
C LEU A 329 17.53 22.08 -15.79
N PRO A 330 18.38 21.28 -16.44
CA PRO A 330 19.27 20.36 -15.73
C PRO A 330 20.24 21.10 -14.80
N LEU A 331 20.68 22.29 -15.19
CA LEU A 331 21.57 23.14 -14.40
C LEU A 331 20.92 23.55 -13.06
N VAL A 332 19.65 23.92 -13.07
CA VAL A 332 18.89 24.27 -11.85
C VAL A 332 18.64 23.03 -10.99
N LEU A 333 18.35 21.91 -11.63
CA LEU A 333 18.11 20.65 -10.92
C LEU A 333 19.38 20.15 -10.20
N ASN A 334 20.56 20.35 -10.81
CA ASN A 334 21.84 20.00 -10.21
C ASN A 334 22.28 20.92 -9.06
N MET A 335 21.58 22.05 -8.84
CA MET A 335 21.80 22.92 -7.67
C MET A 335 21.00 22.44 -6.44
N ILE A 336 20.12 21.46 -6.56
CA ILE A 336 19.24 21.02 -5.47
C ILE A 336 20.05 20.25 -4.42
N PRO A 337 20.08 20.70 -3.14
CA PRO A 337 20.71 19.96 -2.07
C PRO A 337 19.95 18.66 -1.75
N LEU A 338 20.66 17.54 -1.61
CA LEU A 338 20.06 16.26 -1.19
C LEU A 338 19.38 16.37 0.17
N ALA A 339 19.89 17.22 1.05
CA ALA A 339 19.31 17.55 2.34
C ALA A 339 17.86 18.08 2.25
N SER A 340 17.56 18.91 1.23
CA SER A 340 16.21 19.41 0.98
C SER A 340 15.25 18.27 0.58
N LEU A 341 15.71 17.37 -0.28
CA LEU A 341 14.92 16.20 -0.70
C LEU A 341 14.72 15.20 0.46
N ALA A 342 15.76 15.01 1.29
CA ALA A 342 15.67 14.19 2.50
C ALA A 342 14.61 14.73 3.46
N ALA A 343 14.55 16.05 3.68
CA ALA A 343 13.50 16.67 4.51
C ALA A 343 12.09 16.40 3.99
N VAL A 344 11.88 16.45 2.66
CA VAL A 344 10.59 16.12 2.04
C VAL A 344 10.24 14.65 2.29
N LEU A 345 11.20 13.73 2.10
CA LEU A 345 10.97 12.29 2.32
C LEU A 345 10.76 11.94 3.79
N ILE A 346 11.43 12.63 4.72
CA ILE A 346 11.20 12.51 6.17
C ILE A 346 9.74 12.85 6.50
N LEU A 347 9.19 13.92 5.93
CA LEU A 347 7.78 14.26 6.13
C LEU A 347 6.85 13.21 5.53
N VAL A 348 7.17 12.66 4.37
CA VAL A 348 6.40 11.55 3.75
C VAL A 348 6.45 10.33 4.66
N GLY A 349 7.63 9.89 5.11
CA GLY A 349 7.81 8.77 6.02
C GLY A 349 7.05 8.93 7.33
N TYR A 350 7.14 10.12 7.95
CA TYR A 350 6.37 10.45 9.15
C TYR A 350 4.86 10.39 8.91
N ASN A 351 4.39 10.86 7.76
CA ASN A 351 2.96 10.81 7.42
C ASN A 351 2.45 9.38 7.23
N LEU A 352 3.26 8.45 6.76
CA LEU A 352 2.94 7.04 6.67
C LEU A 352 2.99 6.32 8.02
N ALA A 353 3.91 6.71 8.90
CA ALA A 353 4.13 6.10 10.22
C ALA A 353 3.57 6.93 11.40
N ARG A 354 2.54 7.76 11.15
CA ARG A 354 1.99 8.65 12.22
C ARG A 354 1.56 7.86 13.45
N PRO A 355 1.90 8.32 14.68
CA PRO A 355 1.45 7.70 15.92
C PRO A 355 -0.07 7.58 16.04
N ALA A 356 -0.82 8.47 15.38
CA ALA A 356 -2.27 8.43 15.34
C ALA A 356 -2.81 7.14 14.69
N ILE A 357 -2.09 6.56 13.70
CA ILE A 357 -2.47 5.29 13.05
C ILE A 357 -2.33 4.14 14.06
N LEU A 358 -1.22 4.09 14.80
CA LEU A 358 -1.01 3.10 15.86
C LEU A 358 -2.14 3.16 16.90
N MET A 359 -2.46 4.37 17.38
CA MET A 359 -3.52 4.58 18.36
C MET A 359 -4.90 4.20 17.82
N HIS A 360 -5.17 4.48 16.52
CA HIS A 360 -6.42 4.09 15.88
C HIS A 360 -6.62 2.57 15.89
N PHE A 361 -5.59 1.77 15.54
CA PHE A 361 -5.68 0.32 15.56
C PHE A 361 -5.72 -0.25 16.99
N TRP A 362 -5.04 0.40 17.94
CA TRP A 362 -5.15 0.04 19.36
C TRP A 362 -6.61 0.11 19.85
N HIS A 363 -7.32 1.20 19.52
CA HIS A 363 -8.73 1.35 19.90
C HIS A 363 -9.69 0.42 19.14
N LYS A 364 -9.32 -0.08 17.96
CA LYS A 364 -10.10 -1.08 17.22
C LYS A 364 -10.07 -2.49 17.84
N GLY A 365 -9.22 -2.69 18.83
CA GLY A 365 -9.10 -3.94 19.55
C GLY A 365 -8.00 -4.87 19.01
N TYR A 366 -7.66 -5.87 19.82
CA TYR A 366 -6.51 -6.76 19.60
C TYR A 366 -6.56 -7.52 18.26
N THR A 367 -7.74 -7.85 17.75
CA THR A 367 -7.91 -8.57 16.48
C THR A 367 -7.45 -7.77 15.25
N GLN A 368 -7.44 -6.45 15.34
CA GLN A 368 -6.93 -5.56 14.30
C GLN A 368 -5.53 -5.04 14.63
N PHE A 369 -5.26 -4.80 15.92
CA PHE A 369 -3.99 -4.26 16.36
C PHE A 369 -2.82 -5.24 16.21
N ILE A 370 -3.01 -6.53 16.55
CA ILE A 370 -1.93 -7.53 16.47
C ILE A 370 -1.47 -7.75 15.02
N PRO A 371 -2.35 -7.97 14.02
CA PRO A 371 -1.90 -8.04 12.62
C PRO A 371 -1.19 -6.77 12.16
N PHE A 372 -1.68 -5.58 12.55
CA PHE A 372 -1.05 -4.30 12.23
C PHE A 372 0.39 -4.23 12.78
N ILE A 373 0.59 -4.46 14.08
CA ILE A 373 1.90 -4.30 14.71
C ILE A 373 2.90 -5.37 14.26
N ILE A 374 2.43 -6.60 14.03
CA ILE A 374 3.28 -7.67 13.51
C ILE A 374 3.73 -7.34 12.09
N THR A 375 2.82 -6.89 11.21
CA THR A 375 3.18 -6.45 9.86
C THR A 375 4.20 -5.32 9.93
N PHE A 376 3.95 -4.29 10.75
CA PHE A 376 4.85 -3.15 10.93
C PHE A 376 6.25 -3.59 11.34
N ILE A 377 6.37 -4.42 12.38
CA ILE A 377 7.67 -4.88 12.89
C ILE A 377 8.38 -5.75 11.84
N MET A 378 7.68 -6.69 11.22
CA MET A 378 8.27 -7.60 10.24
C MET A 378 8.76 -6.86 8.99
N VAL A 379 8.03 -5.86 8.50
CA VAL A 379 8.46 -5.00 7.38
C VAL A 379 9.75 -4.26 7.71
N VAL A 380 9.93 -3.83 8.96
CA VAL A 380 11.13 -3.08 9.38
C VAL A 380 12.33 -3.99 9.61
N VAL A 381 12.11 -5.21 10.13
CA VAL A 381 13.18 -6.14 10.53
C VAL A 381 13.62 -7.05 9.39
N THR A 382 12.71 -7.42 8.51
CA THR A 382 12.99 -8.31 7.37
C THR A 382 12.90 -7.53 6.05
N ASP A 383 11.81 -7.76 5.34
CA ASP A 383 11.46 -7.07 4.10
C ASP A 383 9.95 -6.91 3.99
N LEU A 384 9.52 -6.17 2.97
CA LEU A 384 8.11 -5.84 2.77
C LEU A 384 7.26 -7.08 2.47
N LEU A 385 7.75 -8.00 1.62
CA LEU A 385 6.98 -9.16 1.20
C LEU A 385 6.75 -10.11 2.36
N VAL A 386 7.81 -10.45 3.10
CA VAL A 386 7.73 -11.30 4.31
C VAL A 386 6.83 -10.63 5.35
N GLY A 387 6.99 -9.33 5.57
CA GLY A 387 6.16 -8.58 6.52
C GLY A 387 4.67 -8.66 6.21
N VAL A 388 4.29 -8.46 4.95
CA VAL A 388 2.90 -8.54 4.50
C VAL A 388 2.37 -9.98 4.59
N LEU A 389 3.14 -10.98 4.18
CA LEU A 389 2.71 -12.38 4.23
C LEU A 389 2.48 -12.86 5.67
N VAL A 390 3.40 -12.54 6.58
CA VAL A 390 3.25 -12.87 8.01
C VAL A 390 2.04 -12.15 8.61
N GLY A 391 1.88 -10.85 8.35
CA GLY A 391 0.74 -10.08 8.80
C GLY A 391 -0.59 -10.61 8.29
N MET A 392 -0.63 -11.01 7.02
CA MET A 392 -1.79 -11.66 6.40
C MET A 392 -2.11 -12.99 7.10
N GLY A 393 -1.10 -13.85 7.31
CA GLY A 393 -1.28 -15.12 8.02
C GLY A 393 -1.88 -14.92 9.41
N VAL A 394 -1.36 -13.94 10.17
CA VAL A 394 -1.88 -13.59 11.49
C VAL A 394 -3.32 -13.07 11.40
N SER A 395 -3.63 -12.22 10.42
CA SER A 395 -4.98 -11.69 10.23
C SER A 395 -5.99 -12.78 9.89
N VAL A 396 -5.61 -13.72 9.02
CA VAL A 396 -6.43 -14.90 8.67
C VAL A 396 -6.66 -15.78 9.91
N LEU A 397 -5.65 -16.00 10.74
CA LEU A 397 -5.80 -16.73 12.01
C LEU A 397 -6.85 -16.08 12.92
N PHE A 398 -6.80 -14.75 13.10
CA PHE A 398 -7.81 -14.05 13.90
C PHE A 398 -9.21 -14.14 13.29
N LEU A 399 -9.32 -14.09 11.96
CA LEU A 399 -10.59 -14.27 11.27
C LEU A 399 -11.15 -15.68 11.51
N LEU A 400 -10.32 -16.73 11.39
CA LEU A 400 -10.72 -18.12 11.64
C LEU A 400 -11.15 -18.32 13.10
N ILE A 401 -10.37 -17.82 14.07
CA ILE A 401 -10.71 -17.89 15.50
C ILE A 401 -12.04 -17.16 15.77
N GLY A 402 -12.25 -16.00 15.13
CA GLY A 402 -13.51 -15.25 15.24
C GLY A 402 -14.72 -16.03 14.73
N ASN A 403 -14.57 -16.71 13.58
CA ASN A 403 -15.62 -17.54 13.01
C ASN A 403 -15.94 -18.77 13.89
N VAL A 404 -14.90 -19.43 14.45
CA VAL A 404 -15.09 -20.56 15.38
C VAL A 404 -15.94 -20.14 16.58
N ARG A 405 -15.72 -18.96 17.14
CA ARG A 405 -16.42 -18.48 18.35
C ARG A 405 -17.85 -17.99 18.10
N LYS A 406 -18.20 -17.63 16.88
CA LYS A 406 -19.50 -17.00 16.56
C LYS A 406 -20.49 -17.91 15.85
N ALA A 407 -20.15 -19.17 15.63
CA ALA A 407 -20.97 -20.10 14.85
C ALA A 407 -22.26 -20.52 15.54
N PHE A 408 -22.38 -20.32 16.84
CA PHE A 408 -23.60 -20.60 17.59
C PHE A 408 -23.66 -19.75 18.85
N SER A 409 -24.86 -19.62 19.40
CA SER A 409 -25.09 -19.09 20.74
C SER A 409 -25.91 -20.09 21.56
N MET A 410 -25.59 -20.19 22.83
CA MET A 410 -26.37 -21.04 23.76
C MET A 410 -26.92 -20.17 24.87
N HIS A 411 -28.24 -20.12 24.97
CA HIS A 411 -28.95 -19.39 26.00
C HIS A 411 -29.68 -20.36 26.95
N ARG A 412 -29.59 -20.10 28.25
CA ARG A 412 -30.35 -20.79 29.28
C ARG A 412 -31.55 -19.96 29.65
N GLN A 413 -32.74 -20.55 29.60
CA GLN A 413 -34.00 -19.93 30.03
C GLN A 413 -34.75 -20.89 30.98
N ILE A 414 -35.47 -20.34 31.94
CA ILE A 414 -36.36 -21.11 32.78
C ILE A 414 -37.77 -20.84 32.29
N LYS A 415 -38.46 -21.89 31.76
CA LYS A 415 -39.85 -21.80 31.31
C LYS A 415 -40.65 -22.87 32.08
N GLN A 416 -41.74 -22.43 32.72
CA GLN A 416 -42.65 -23.34 33.44
C GLN A 416 -41.92 -24.34 34.40
N GLU A 417 -40.96 -23.82 35.18
CA GLU A 417 -40.11 -24.58 36.10
C GLU A 417 -39.10 -25.56 35.45
N GLN A 418 -39.08 -25.65 34.12
CA GLN A 418 -38.09 -26.44 33.39
C GLN A 418 -36.95 -25.57 32.84
N VAL A 419 -35.72 -26.10 32.95
CA VAL A 419 -34.54 -25.45 32.37
C VAL A 419 -34.43 -25.80 30.89
N VAL A 420 -34.61 -24.80 30.03
CA VAL A 420 -34.52 -24.93 28.60
C VAL A 420 -33.20 -24.29 28.13
N TYR A 421 -32.37 -25.07 27.45
CA TYR A 421 -31.18 -24.59 26.73
C TYR A 421 -31.53 -24.42 25.27
N THR A 422 -31.32 -23.23 24.72
CA THR A 422 -31.53 -22.95 23.31
C THR A 422 -30.19 -22.80 22.62
N LEU A 423 -29.85 -23.73 21.71
CA LEU A 423 -28.71 -23.68 20.82
C LEU A 423 -29.17 -23.04 19.51
N THR A 424 -28.83 -21.76 19.28
CA THR A 424 -29.10 -21.06 18.01
C THR A 424 -27.88 -21.18 17.13
N LEU A 425 -28.02 -21.79 15.95
CA LEU A 425 -26.96 -21.93 14.95
C LEU A 425 -26.85 -20.65 14.11
N ALA A 426 -25.63 -20.28 13.72
CA ALA A 426 -25.38 -19.16 12.83
C ALA A 426 -25.80 -19.49 11.39
N GLU A 427 -25.76 -18.49 10.51
CA GLU A 427 -26.09 -18.65 9.09
C GLU A 427 -25.15 -19.63 8.37
N GLU A 428 -23.85 -19.63 8.75
CA GLU A 428 -22.84 -20.56 8.24
C GLU A 428 -22.20 -21.33 9.41
N VAL A 429 -22.28 -22.65 9.38
CA VAL A 429 -21.67 -23.54 10.36
C VAL A 429 -20.65 -24.44 9.66
N SER A 430 -19.37 -24.10 9.80
CA SER A 430 -18.25 -24.80 9.17
C SER A 430 -17.75 -25.98 10.02
N PHE A 431 -16.89 -26.84 9.46
CA PHE A 431 -16.25 -27.94 10.21
C PHE A 431 -15.42 -27.44 11.41
N LEU A 432 -14.88 -26.23 11.36
CA LEU A 432 -14.13 -25.63 12.46
C LEU A 432 -14.95 -25.47 13.74
N ASN A 433 -16.27 -25.43 13.61
CA ASN A 433 -17.19 -25.28 14.73
C ASN A 433 -17.52 -26.59 15.43
N LYS A 434 -17.17 -27.75 14.84
CA LYS A 434 -17.47 -29.09 15.34
C LYS A 434 -17.08 -29.27 16.82
N THR A 435 -15.83 -28.92 17.15
CA THR A 435 -15.33 -29.08 18.54
C THR A 435 -16.05 -28.16 19.53
N ALA A 436 -16.33 -26.92 19.15
CA ALA A 436 -17.00 -25.97 20.02
C ALA A 436 -18.45 -26.37 20.29
N ILE A 437 -19.18 -26.83 19.26
CA ILE A 437 -20.56 -27.34 19.39
C ILE A 437 -20.55 -28.61 20.21
N LYS A 438 -19.65 -29.57 19.92
CA LYS A 438 -19.49 -30.81 20.68
C LYS A 438 -19.34 -30.52 22.18
N ASN A 439 -18.37 -29.71 22.54
CA ASN A 439 -18.09 -29.41 23.95
C ASN A 439 -19.30 -28.81 24.66
N ARG A 440 -20.05 -27.94 23.99
CA ARG A 440 -21.27 -27.36 24.60
C ARG A 440 -22.42 -28.34 24.74
N LEU A 441 -22.65 -29.19 23.75
CA LEU A 441 -23.70 -30.23 23.82
C LEU A 441 -23.39 -31.26 24.90
N TYR A 442 -22.14 -31.72 24.99
CA TYR A 442 -21.75 -32.74 25.96
C TYR A 442 -21.67 -32.23 27.41
N GLN A 443 -21.55 -30.90 27.62
CA GLN A 443 -21.60 -30.25 28.94
C GLN A 443 -23.02 -29.99 29.45
N LEU A 444 -24.07 -30.31 28.69
CA LEU A 444 -25.44 -30.13 29.14
C LEU A 444 -25.73 -31.03 30.36
N PRO A 445 -26.43 -30.50 31.36
CA PRO A 445 -26.85 -31.29 32.51
C PRO A 445 -27.90 -32.35 32.11
N ASP A 446 -28.02 -33.39 32.92
CA ASP A 446 -29.01 -34.42 32.73
C ASP A 446 -30.43 -33.89 33.03
N ASN A 447 -31.45 -34.49 32.44
CA ASN A 447 -32.86 -34.13 32.61
C ASN A 447 -33.21 -32.67 32.22
N CYS A 448 -32.59 -32.14 31.21
CA CYS A 448 -32.86 -30.78 30.69
C CYS A 448 -33.59 -30.82 29.33
N HIS A 449 -34.09 -29.67 28.90
CA HIS A 449 -34.66 -29.51 27.57
C HIS A 449 -33.66 -28.72 26.67
N LEU A 450 -33.34 -29.28 25.51
CA LEU A 450 -32.50 -28.64 24.48
C LEU A 450 -33.35 -28.29 23.27
N ALA A 451 -33.45 -26.98 22.96
CA ALA A 451 -34.01 -26.50 21.72
C ALA A 451 -32.88 -26.14 20.74
N ILE A 452 -32.82 -26.78 19.57
CA ILE A 452 -31.86 -26.46 18.52
C ILE A 452 -32.57 -25.61 17.47
N ASP A 453 -32.20 -24.34 17.40
CA ASP A 453 -32.78 -23.38 16.46
C ASP A 453 -31.82 -23.14 15.26
N ALA A 454 -32.22 -23.68 14.12
CA ALA A 454 -31.52 -23.57 12.84
C ALA A 454 -32.23 -22.64 11.85
N LYS A 455 -33.17 -21.79 12.29
CA LYS A 455 -34.00 -20.92 11.39
C LYS A 455 -33.15 -19.98 10.52
N ARG A 456 -32.00 -19.53 11.03
CA ARG A 456 -31.08 -18.64 10.33
C ARG A 456 -30.00 -19.39 9.53
N MET A 457 -29.94 -20.69 9.64
CA MET A 457 -28.90 -21.52 9.05
C MET A 457 -29.12 -21.67 7.53
N GLY A 458 -28.17 -21.19 6.74
CA GLY A 458 -28.13 -21.34 5.29
C GLY A 458 -27.18 -22.44 4.83
N TYR A 459 -26.14 -22.74 5.64
CA TYR A 459 -25.12 -23.75 5.35
C TYR A 459 -24.68 -24.48 6.61
N ILE A 460 -24.51 -25.79 6.53
CA ILE A 460 -23.89 -26.62 7.57
C ILE A 460 -22.94 -27.63 6.95
N HIS A 461 -21.76 -27.78 7.54
CA HIS A 461 -20.83 -28.82 7.15
C HIS A 461 -21.32 -30.21 7.62
N VAL A 462 -21.16 -31.22 6.77
CA VAL A 462 -21.65 -32.60 7.05
C VAL A 462 -21.17 -33.13 8.40
N ASP A 463 -19.89 -32.95 8.74
CA ASP A 463 -19.35 -33.40 10.04
C ASP A 463 -20.02 -32.79 11.27
N VAL A 464 -20.54 -31.57 11.16
CA VAL A 464 -21.26 -30.91 12.25
C VAL A 464 -22.68 -31.45 12.34
N LEU A 465 -23.31 -31.71 11.21
CA LEU A 465 -24.63 -32.31 11.16
C LEU A 465 -24.59 -33.72 11.76
N GLU A 466 -23.64 -34.57 11.35
CA GLU A 466 -23.44 -35.92 11.93
C GLU A 466 -23.16 -35.88 13.42
N LEU A 467 -22.37 -34.90 13.91
CA LEU A 467 -22.15 -34.71 15.33
C LEU A 467 -23.45 -34.42 16.08
N ILE A 468 -24.30 -33.53 15.55
CA ILE A 468 -25.59 -33.19 16.17
C ILE A 468 -26.50 -34.41 16.17
N GLU A 469 -26.56 -35.16 15.06
CA GLU A 469 -27.36 -36.40 14.98
C GLU A 469 -26.88 -37.49 15.93
N THR A 470 -25.57 -37.71 16.01
CA THR A 470 -24.99 -38.66 17.00
C THR A 470 -25.33 -38.22 18.41
N PHE A 471 -25.23 -36.94 18.73
CA PHE A 471 -25.64 -36.45 20.06
C PHE A 471 -27.11 -36.70 20.35
N ILE A 472 -28.01 -36.43 19.41
CA ILE A 472 -29.45 -36.63 19.54
C ILE A 472 -29.77 -38.13 19.75
N ASN A 473 -29.17 -39.02 18.97
CA ASN A 473 -29.48 -40.43 18.96
C ASN A 473 -28.89 -41.22 20.13
N GLU A 474 -27.75 -40.79 20.65
CA GLU A 474 -26.99 -41.49 21.69
C GLU A 474 -26.97 -40.71 23.02
N LYS A 475 -26.19 -39.63 23.09
CA LYS A 475 -25.90 -38.94 24.35
C LYS A 475 -27.10 -38.24 25.00
N ALA A 476 -28.01 -37.71 24.18
CA ALA A 476 -29.21 -37.06 24.71
C ALA A 476 -30.15 -38.09 25.39
N LYS A 477 -30.21 -39.32 24.86
CA LYS A 477 -30.98 -40.43 25.46
C LYS A 477 -30.34 -40.89 26.75
N GLU A 478 -29.01 -41.06 26.78
CA GLU A 478 -28.30 -41.43 28.04
C GLU A 478 -28.53 -40.41 29.16
N LYS A 479 -28.56 -39.11 28.82
CA LYS A 479 -28.74 -38.01 29.76
C LYS A 479 -30.19 -37.62 30.02
N ASN A 480 -31.15 -38.31 29.40
CA ASN A 480 -32.58 -38.02 29.50
C ASN A 480 -32.89 -36.54 29.10
N ILE A 481 -32.27 -36.06 28.01
CA ILE A 481 -32.45 -34.71 27.49
C ILE A 481 -33.60 -34.71 26.48
N LEU A 482 -34.62 -33.88 26.69
CA LEU A 482 -35.70 -33.65 25.74
C LEU A 482 -35.19 -32.71 24.63
N ILE A 483 -35.32 -33.13 23.35
CA ILE A 483 -34.81 -32.30 22.23
C ILE A 483 -35.96 -31.82 21.37
N THR A 484 -35.89 -30.51 21.02
CA THR A 484 -36.76 -29.89 20.02
C THR A 484 -35.90 -29.25 18.96
N THR A 485 -36.14 -29.58 17.68
CA THR A 485 -35.40 -28.98 16.54
C THR A 485 -36.32 -28.09 15.73
N THR A 486 -35.84 -26.90 15.34
CA THR A 486 -36.57 -25.95 14.49
C THR A 486 -35.68 -25.42 13.41
N GLY A 487 -36.24 -25.18 12.18
CA GLY A 487 -35.54 -24.50 11.11
C GLY A 487 -34.64 -25.33 10.20
N PHE A 488 -34.60 -26.66 10.37
CA PHE A 488 -33.96 -27.57 9.42
C PHE A 488 -34.88 -27.74 8.19
N HIS A 489 -34.65 -26.92 7.12
CA HIS A 489 -35.46 -26.91 5.92
C HIS A 489 -34.71 -27.62 4.76
N LYS A 490 -35.45 -28.04 3.71
CA LYS A 490 -34.91 -28.68 2.50
C LYS A 490 -33.91 -27.80 1.72
N GLU A 491 -33.93 -26.49 1.96
CA GLU A 491 -33.07 -25.51 1.26
C GLU A 491 -31.69 -25.29 1.89
N VAL A 492 -31.43 -25.90 3.05
CA VAL A 492 -30.13 -25.80 3.71
C VAL A 492 -29.08 -26.54 2.87
N LYS A 493 -28.06 -25.83 2.43
CA LYS A 493 -26.92 -26.42 1.72
C LYS A 493 -26.07 -27.23 2.71
N VAL A 494 -25.95 -28.52 2.48
CA VAL A 494 -25.05 -29.42 3.20
C VAL A 494 -23.85 -29.69 2.32
N SER A 495 -22.63 -29.66 2.88
CA SER A 495 -21.44 -30.02 2.10
C SER A 495 -21.43 -31.54 1.88
N GLY A 496 -21.58 -31.97 0.64
CA GLY A 496 -21.66 -33.37 0.23
C GLY A 496 -23.07 -33.82 -0.17
N ASP A 497 -23.16 -34.97 -0.82
CA ASP A 497 -24.38 -35.51 -1.49
C ASP A 497 -25.49 -36.00 -0.54
N GLN A 498 -25.42 -35.70 0.78
CA GLN A 498 -26.34 -36.26 1.79
C GLN A 498 -27.51 -35.34 2.14
N GLN A 499 -28.30 -34.95 1.14
CA GLN A 499 -29.57 -34.23 1.38
C GLN A 499 -30.63 -35.05 2.16
N ASN A 500 -30.44 -36.36 2.30
CA ASN A 500 -31.43 -37.27 2.87
C ASN A 500 -31.42 -37.33 4.40
N ILE A 501 -30.36 -36.89 5.09
CA ILE A 501 -30.19 -37.01 6.53
C ILE A 501 -31.14 -36.07 7.31
N ILE A 502 -31.38 -34.87 6.78
CA ILE A 502 -32.26 -33.86 7.45
C ILE A 502 -33.74 -34.27 7.48
N LEU A 503 -34.18 -35.15 6.56
CA LEU A 503 -35.58 -35.54 6.42
C LEU A 503 -36.01 -36.58 7.45
N SER A 504 -35.11 -37.36 8.06
CA SER A 504 -35.42 -38.40 9.03
C SER A 504 -35.93 -37.86 10.38
N HIS A 505 -35.59 -36.60 10.73
CA HIS A 505 -35.93 -35.99 12.02
C HIS A 505 -37.21 -35.12 11.97
N ARG A 506 -38.02 -35.20 10.93
CA ARG A 506 -39.34 -34.53 10.86
C ARG A 506 -40.46 -35.23 11.62
N LYS A 507 -40.18 -36.41 12.16
CA LYS A 507 -41.13 -37.16 12.97
C LYS A 507 -40.68 -37.21 14.42
N THR A 508 -41.46 -36.56 15.25
CA THR A 508 -41.50 -36.64 16.73
C THR A 508 -41.14 -35.28 17.35
N ILE A 509 -41.99 -34.56 17.99
CA ILE A 509 -43.12 -34.74 18.86
C ILE A 509 -43.79 -33.38 18.96
#